data_ef6a33e830251a3cd2a3619351f4dc0a
#
_entry.id   ef6a33e830251a3cd2a3619351f4dc0a
#
_cell.length_a   1.000
_cell.length_b   1.000
_cell.length_c   1.000
_cell.angle_alpha   90.00
_cell.angle_beta   90.00
_cell.angle_gamma   90.00
#
_symmetry.space_group_name_H-M   'P 1'
#
loop_
_entity.id
_entity.type
_entity.pdbx_description
1 polymer ?
#
loop_
_entity_poly.entity_id
_entity_poly.type
_entity_poly.pdbx_seq_one_letter_code
_entity_poly.pdbx_strand_id
1 'polypeptide(L)'
;MVRSPIVFCGILVVGVLGVAGVGQESATDAVPRAVLRVALLQLDARGNDRAYNLDKAERFCRMAAAEGADIALMAEMWDIGYTRFDPEKEGDREAFWAQAVPTSDASIQRFARLAQELDMAIAVGYEQAWDPLPRNAVTLFDRHGKEVFTYAKVHTSDFKPLETSMTPGEDFYVGELDTRVGPVQVGAMICFDREQPESARILMLKGAEVILTPNCCGLDDIRLQQFRIRAVENQVCVAMANYPRPYQNGHSVAYNERGECMVMADEDEGLYMATFDLDELRRRRRRSIWGNAYRRPHRYGILVDTGERDAVWQRKDGYGQPWTAEGR
;
A
#
# COMPACT_ATOMS: atom_id res chain seq x y z
N MET A 1 22.36 -20.14 -59.55
CA MET A 1 23.80 -20.01 -59.65
C MET A 1 24.15 -18.60 -60.11
N VAL A 2 24.54 -17.72 -59.17
CA VAL A 2 25.36 -16.54 -59.47
C VAL A 2 26.12 -16.22 -58.16
N ARG A 3 27.43 -16.18 -58.27
CA ARG A 3 28.40 -15.99 -57.21
C ARG A 3 28.62 -14.48 -56.94
N SER A 4 28.69 -14.07 -55.72
CA SER A 4 29.16 -12.73 -55.28
C SER A 4 30.69 -12.69 -55.23
N PRO A 5 31.34 -11.56 -55.54
CA PRO A 5 32.76 -11.36 -55.26
C PRO A 5 32.98 -10.69 -53.90
N ILE A 6 33.97 -11.19 -53.19
CA ILE A 6 34.56 -10.66 -51.96
C ILE A 6 35.52 -9.53 -52.32
N VAL A 7 35.35 -8.34 -51.72
CA VAL A 7 36.33 -7.25 -51.82
C VAL A 7 37.09 -7.18 -50.49
N PHE A 8 38.39 -7.42 -50.56
CA PHE A 8 39.35 -7.15 -49.50
C PHE A 8 39.69 -5.65 -49.50
N CYS A 9 39.55 -4.98 -48.36
CA CYS A 9 40.11 -3.64 -48.19
C CYS A 9 41.16 -3.68 -47.06
N GLY A 10 42.36 -3.28 -47.43
CA GLY A 10 43.54 -3.38 -46.58
C GLY A 10 43.54 -2.36 -45.42
N ILE A 11 44.12 -2.78 -44.34
CA ILE A 11 44.32 -2.01 -43.11
C ILE A 11 45.64 -1.24 -43.25
N LEU A 12 45.54 0.11 -43.17
CA LEU A 12 46.71 0.97 -42.99
C LEU A 12 46.83 1.30 -41.49
N VAL A 13 47.84 0.78 -40.84
CA VAL A 13 48.15 1.10 -39.43
C VAL A 13 49.04 2.34 -39.41
N VAL A 14 48.50 3.45 -38.93
CA VAL A 14 49.26 4.65 -38.54
C VAL A 14 49.36 4.67 -37.01
N GLY A 15 50.52 4.40 -36.49
CA GLY A 15 50.82 4.53 -35.07
C GLY A 15 50.92 6.00 -34.66
N VAL A 16 50.10 6.42 -33.70
CA VAL A 16 50.27 7.69 -32.98
C VAL A 16 50.59 7.35 -31.54
N LEU A 17 51.81 7.60 -31.13
CA LEU A 17 52.22 7.67 -29.74
C LEU A 17 51.60 8.90 -29.09
N GLY A 18 50.55 8.70 -28.28
CA GLY A 18 49.91 9.74 -27.47
C GLY A 18 50.10 9.45 -25.98
N VAL A 19 50.67 10.43 -25.31
CA VAL A 19 51.04 10.47 -23.89
C VAL A 19 49.85 10.16 -23.00
N ALA A 20 50.04 9.18 -22.08
CA ALA A 20 49.07 8.85 -21.05
C ALA A 20 49.00 9.98 -20.01
N GLY A 21 47.98 10.81 -20.11
CA GLY A 21 47.47 11.61 -19.00
C GLY A 21 46.52 10.74 -18.20
N VAL A 22 46.97 10.20 -17.07
CA VAL A 22 46.11 9.57 -16.06
C VAL A 22 45.35 10.71 -15.39
N GLY A 23 44.18 11.07 -15.95
CA GLY A 23 43.20 11.85 -15.23
C GLY A 23 42.65 10.95 -14.11
N GLN A 24 43.02 11.22 -12.87
CA GLN A 24 42.26 10.78 -11.70
C GLN A 24 40.86 11.34 -11.86
N GLU A 25 39.90 10.51 -12.30
CA GLU A 25 38.48 10.80 -12.04
C GLU A 25 38.34 10.89 -10.53
N SER A 26 38.13 12.11 -10.05
CA SER A 26 37.71 12.35 -8.67
C SER A 26 36.47 11.52 -8.45
N ALA A 27 36.51 10.60 -7.49
CA ALA A 27 35.32 9.96 -6.96
C ALA A 27 34.38 11.12 -6.56
N THR A 28 33.42 11.44 -7.45
CA THR A 28 32.30 12.30 -7.07
C THR A 28 31.64 11.58 -5.91
N ASP A 29 31.64 12.19 -4.72
CA ASP A 29 30.86 11.77 -3.59
C ASP A 29 29.41 11.59 -4.09
N ALA A 30 29.04 10.36 -4.42
CA ALA A 30 27.70 10.05 -4.86
C ALA A 30 26.79 10.31 -3.65
N VAL A 31 25.98 11.36 -3.71
CA VAL A 31 24.97 11.65 -2.70
C VAL A 31 24.20 10.34 -2.45
N PRO A 32 24.13 9.85 -1.21
CA PRO A 32 23.41 8.61 -0.92
C PRO A 32 22.00 8.70 -1.50
N ARG A 33 21.61 7.70 -2.28
CA ARG A 33 20.24 7.66 -2.84
C ARG A 33 19.22 7.53 -1.71
N ALA A 34 18.14 8.27 -1.79
CA ALA A 34 17.01 8.14 -0.87
C ALA A 34 16.23 6.85 -1.18
N VAL A 35 16.68 5.74 -0.60
CA VAL A 35 16.13 4.39 -0.81
C VAL A 35 15.28 4.00 0.38
N LEU A 36 13.95 3.97 0.20
CA LEU A 36 12.98 3.56 1.22
C LEU A 36 12.75 2.05 1.15
N ARG A 37 12.76 1.38 2.31
CA ARG A 37 12.51 -0.07 2.44
C ARG A 37 11.22 -0.32 3.20
N VAL A 38 10.28 -1.04 2.56
CA VAL A 38 8.98 -1.38 3.14
C VAL A 38 8.88 -2.90 3.28
N ALA A 39 8.69 -3.38 4.49
CA ALA A 39 8.45 -4.79 4.78
C ALA A 39 6.95 -5.09 4.69
N LEU A 40 6.57 -5.96 3.77
CA LEU A 40 5.22 -6.50 3.64
C LEU A 40 5.12 -7.73 4.55
N LEU A 41 4.29 -7.63 5.59
CA LEU A 41 4.10 -8.72 6.55
C LEU A 41 2.93 -9.60 6.08
N GLN A 42 3.24 -10.62 5.28
CA GLN A 42 2.28 -11.62 4.83
C GLN A 42 2.21 -12.74 5.86
N LEU A 43 1.31 -12.59 6.84
CA LEU A 43 1.28 -13.47 8.00
C LEU A 43 -0.02 -14.25 8.08
N ASP A 44 0.06 -15.49 8.56
CA ASP A 44 -1.10 -16.31 8.92
C ASP A 44 -1.63 -15.89 10.29
N ALA A 45 -2.92 -15.54 10.36
CA ALA A 45 -3.57 -15.07 11.58
C ALA A 45 -4.46 -16.14 12.21
N ARG A 46 -4.69 -16.02 13.53
CA ARG A 46 -5.76 -16.75 14.22
C ARG A 46 -6.99 -15.88 14.34
N GLY A 47 -8.11 -16.39 13.85
CA GLY A 47 -9.36 -15.65 13.93
C GLY A 47 -9.75 -15.31 15.38
N ASN A 48 -10.10 -14.05 15.64
CA ASN A 48 -10.46 -13.51 16.95
C ASN A 48 -9.43 -13.71 18.08
N ASP A 49 -8.18 -14.06 17.76
CA ASP A 49 -7.09 -14.17 18.75
C ASP A 49 -6.15 -12.95 18.63
N ARG A 50 -6.66 -11.79 19.10
CA ARG A 50 -5.91 -10.53 19.05
C ARG A 50 -4.54 -10.64 19.70
N ALA A 51 -4.46 -11.28 20.87
CA ALA A 51 -3.17 -11.39 21.58
C ALA A 51 -2.14 -12.13 20.74
N TYR A 52 -2.51 -13.29 20.20
CA TYR A 52 -1.62 -14.08 19.34
C TYR A 52 -1.20 -13.29 18.08
N ASN A 53 -2.15 -12.65 17.39
CA ASN A 53 -1.90 -11.94 16.15
C ASN A 53 -0.94 -10.76 16.37
N LEU A 54 -1.16 -9.96 17.41
CA LEU A 54 -0.31 -8.82 17.72
C LEU A 54 1.07 -9.24 18.23
N ASP A 55 1.19 -10.33 18.99
CA ASP A 55 2.48 -10.89 19.40
C ASP A 55 3.27 -11.41 18.19
N LYS A 56 2.58 -12.03 17.24
CA LYS A 56 3.17 -12.48 15.99
C LYS A 56 3.67 -11.29 15.16
N ALA A 57 2.82 -10.27 14.98
CA ALA A 57 3.18 -9.06 14.26
C ALA A 57 4.41 -8.36 14.87
N GLU A 58 4.49 -8.27 16.22
CA GLU A 58 5.66 -7.69 16.89
C GLU A 58 6.95 -8.45 16.54
N ARG A 59 6.94 -9.80 16.57
CA ARG A 59 8.11 -10.60 16.19
C ARG A 59 8.55 -10.30 14.76
N PHE A 60 7.62 -10.21 13.81
CA PHE A 60 7.94 -9.92 12.42
C PHE A 60 8.37 -8.45 12.21
N CYS A 61 7.84 -7.50 12.98
CA CYS A 61 8.36 -6.12 12.99
C CYS A 61 9.82 -6.08 13.45
N ARG A 62 10.19 -6.86 14.48
CA ARG A 62 11.59 -6.97 14.93
C ARG A 62 12.50 -7.59 13.85
N MET A 63 12.01 -8.59 13.13
CA MET A 63 12.74 -9.16 11.99
C MET A 63 12.88 -8.13 10.86
N ALA A 64 11.82 -7.41 10.51
CA ALA A 64 11.84 -6.37 9.50
C ALA A 64 12.86 -5.26 9.82
N ALA A 65 12.91 -4.81 11.07
CA ALA A 65 13.88 -3.82 11.53
C ALA A 65 15.32 -4.36 11.43
N ALA A 66 15.55 -5.62 11.82
CA ALA A 66 16.86 -6.26 11.69
C ALA A 66 17.33 -6.37 10.23
N GLU A 67 16.39 -6.50 9.27
CA GLU A 67 16.67 -6.47 7.84
C GLU A 67 16.74 -5.03 7.28
N GLY A 68 16.59 -4.00 8.12
CA GLY A 68 16.74 -2.60 7.75
C GLY A 68 15.52 -2.00 7.06
N ALA A 69 14.30 -2.46 7.37
CA ALA A 69 13.08 -1.81 6.94
C ALA A 69 12.95 -0.40 7.53
N ASP A 70 12.34 0.51 6.77
CA ASP A 70 11.93 1.84 7.24
C ASP A 70 10.45 1.83 7.66
N ILE A 71 9.65 0.95 7.05
CA ILE A 71 8.23 0.78 7.34
C ILE A 71 7.91 -0.72 7.39
N ALA A 72 7.15 -1.16 8.41
CA ALA A 72 6.49 -2.46 8.42
C ALA A 72 5.00 -2.29 8.17
N LEU A 73 4.43 -3.05 7.23
CA LEU A 73 3.03 -2.98 6.82
C LEU A 73 2.33 -4.31 7.15
N MET A 74 1.29 -4.25 7.98
CA MET A 74 0.41 -5.37 8.29
C MET A 74 -0.75 -5.47 7.30
N ALA A 75 -1.39 -6.64 7.23
CA ALA A 75 -2.60 -6.87 6.46
C ALA A 75 -3.84 -6.18 7.09
N GLU A 76 -4.95 -6.18 6.36
CA GLU A 76 -6.25 -5.58 6.73
C GLU A 76 -6.85 -6.27 7.96
N MET A 77 -7.29 -5.47 8.98
CA MET A 77 -7.88 -5.95 10.23
C MET A 77 -7.06 -7.10 10.86
N TRP A 78 -5.74 -6.90 10.87
CA TRP A 78 -4.78 -7.91 11.32
C TRP A 78 -5.00 -8.35 12.77
N ASP A 79 -5.42 -7.43 13.63
CA ASP A 79 -5.62 -7.68 15.06
C ASP A 79 -6.57 -8.85 15.33
N ILE A 80 -7.65 -8.97 14.55
CA ILE A 80 -8.65 -10.03 14.65
C ILE A 80 -8.55 -11.09 13.56
N GLY A 81 -7.53 -10.99 12.66
CA GLY A 81 -7.34 -11.90 11.54
C GLY A 81 -8.43 -11.82 10.48
N TYR A 82 -9.03 -10.62 10.28
CA TYR A 82 -10.17 -10.40 9.37
C TYR A 82 -11.31 -11.40 9.59
N THR A 83 -11.59 -11.75 10.84
CA THR A 83 -12.66 -12.71 11.18
C THR A 83 -14.02 -12.14 10.83
N ARG A 84 -14.90 -13.01 10.35
CA ARG A 84 -16.28 -12.67 9.98
C ARG A 84 -17.23 -13.20 11.04
N PHE A 85 -18.33 -12.51 11.24
CA PHE A 85 -19.48 -13.01 11.99
C PHE A 85 -20.45 -13.73 11.05
N ASP A 86 -21.28 -14.61 11.62
CA ASP A 86 -22.41 -15.24 10.94
C ASP A 86 -23.66 -14.34 11.11
N PRO A 87 -24.16 -13.72 10.03
CA PRO A 87 -25.31 -12.80 10.11
C PRO A 87 -26.61 -13.50 10.52
N GLU A 88 -26.68 -14.85 10.36
CA GLU A 88 -27.87 -15.63 10.75
C GLU A 88 -27.83 -16.06 12.22
N LYS A 89 -26.70 -15.91 12.90
CA LYS A 89 -26.53 -16.28 14.29
C LYS A 89 -26.77 -15.09 15.19
N GLU A 90 -27.78 -15.22 16.08
CA GLU A 90 -28.14 -14.19 17.05
C GLU A 90 -26.93 -13.82 17.93
N GLY A 91 -26.68 -12.52 18.07
CA GLY A 91 -25.62 -11.97 18.90
C GLY A 91 -24.19 -12.04 18.32
N ASP A 92 -23.97 -12.73 17.19
CA ASP A 92 -22.62 -12.90 16.63
C ASP A 92 -22.08 -11.56 16.07
N ARG A 93 -22.95 -10.77 15.44
CA ARG A 93 -22.61 -9.44 14.97
C ARG A 93 -22.28 -8.47 16.10
N GLU A 94 -23.08 -8.47 17.16
CA GLU A 94 -22.86 -7.66 18.34
C GLU A 94 -21.59 -8.06 19.08
N ALA A 95 -21.27 -9.35 19.13
CA ALA A 95 -20.02 -9.86 19.67
C ALA A 95 -18.82 -9.43 18.81
N PHE A 96 -18.97 -9.36 17.49
CA PHE A 96 -17.96 -8.82 16.58
C PHE A 96 -17.72 -7.34 16.88
N TRP A 97 -18.76 -6.50 16.96
CA TRP A 97 -18.60 -5.08 17.28
C TRP A 97 -17.98 -4.82 18.65
N ALA A 98 -18.32 -5.64 19.65
CA ALA A 98 -17.84 -5.49 21.03
C ALA A 98 -16.33 -5.72 21.18
N GLN A 99 -15.67 -6.34 20.21
CA GLN A 99 -14.22 -6.55 20.25
C GLN A 99 -13.40 -5.38 19.67
N ALA A 100 -14.06 -4.43 18.96
CA ALA A 100 -13.38 -3.28 18.40
C ALA A 100 -12.70 -2.43 19.49
N VAL A 101 -11.53 -1.89 19.18
CA VAL A 101 -10.73 -1.12 20.14
C VAL A 101 -10.42 0.28 19.60
N PRO A 102 -10.37 1.32 20.45
CA PRO A 102 -9.94 2.64 20.01
C PRO A 102 -8.43 2.65 19.71
N THR A 103 -7.97 3.61 18.92
CA THR A 103 -6.54 3.78 18.63
C THR A 103 -5.70 3.94 19.90
N SER A 104 -6.30 4.52 20.96
CA SER A 104 -5.66 4.70 22.27
C SER A 104 -5.53 3.42 23.11
N ASP A 105 -6.11 2.30 22.67
CA ASP A 105 -6.01 1.04 23.38
C ASP A 105 -4.55 0.57 23.50
N ALA A 106 -4.23 -0.04 24.65
CA ALA A 106 -2.87 -0.50 24.93
C ALA A 106 -2.34 -1.52 23.92
N SER A 107 -3.22 -2.32 23.30
CA SER A 107 -2.89 -3.30 22.28
C SER A 107 -2.43 -2.65 20.97
N ILE A 108 -2.97 -1.49 20.61
CA ILE A 108 -2.57 -0.72 19.44
C ILE A 108 -1.36 0.17 19.80
N GLN A 109 -1.39 0.85 20.94
CA GLN A 109 -0.31 1.72 21.42
C GLN A 109 1.00 0.97 21.68
N ARG A 110 0.97 -0.36 21.81
CA ARG A 110 2.21 -1.16 21.86
C ARG A 110 3.07 -0.98 20.60
N PHE A 111 2.43 -0.78 19.43
CA PHE A 111 3.15 -0.58 18.17
C PHE A 111 3.74 0.83 18.03
N ALA A 112 3.17 1.83 18.71
CA ALA A 112 3.82 3.14 18.86
C ALA A 112 5.15 3.00 19.62
N ARG A 113 5.13 2.30 20.76
CA ARG A 113 6.36 2.02 21.53
C ARG A 113 7.36 1.15 20.77
N LEU A 114 6.86 0.14 20.07
CA LEU A 114 7.70 -0.74 19.24
C LEU A 114 8.35 0.02 18.08
N ALA A 115 7.61 0.92 17.41
CA ALA A 115 8.14 1.77 16.34
C ALA A 115 9.31 2.63 16.85
N GLN A 116 9.15 3.23 18.03
CA GLN A 116 10.23 4.00 18.69
C GLN A 116 11.41 3.10 19.06
N GLU A 117 11.17 1.93 19.63
CA GLU A 117 12.23 0.98 20.01
C GLU A 117 13.06 0.54 18.80
N LEU A 118 12.38 0.27 17.67
CA LEU A 118 13.00 -0.27 16.46
C LEU A 118 13.54 0.81 15.50
N ASP A 119 13.32 2.08 15.78
CA ASP A 119 13.61 3.20 14.86
C ASP A 119 13.01 2.95 13.45
N MET A 120 11.77 2.42 13.42
CA MET A 120 11.08 1.98 12.21
C MET A 120 9.60 2.30 12.30
N ALA A 121 9.00 2.87 11.24
CA ALA A 121 7.57 3.13 11.19
C ALA A 121 6.76 1.82 11.09
N ILE A 122 5.57 1.80 11.70
CA ILE A 122 4.70 0.62 11.71
C ILE A 122 3.27 1.02 11.32
N ALA A 123 2.72 0.36 10.29
CA ALA A 123 1.33 0.48 9.86
C ALA A 123 0.53 -0.73 10.38
N VAL A 124 -0.38 -0.47 11.31
CA VAL A 124 -1.18 -1.48 12.03
C VAL A 124 -2.60 -1.49 11.50
N GLY A 125 -3.04 -2.59 10.87
CA GLY A 125 -4.43 -2.81 10.46
C GLY A 125 -5.25 -3.40 11.62
N TYR A 126 -6.41 -2.83 11.94
CA TYR A 126 -7.24 -3.30 13.06
C TYR A 126 -8.71 -2.90 12.93
N GLU A 127 -9.56 -3.58 13.71
CA GLU A 127 -10.94 -3.18 13.90
C GLU A 127 -11.01 -2.04 14.92
N GLN A 128 -11.31 -0.82 14.42
CA GLN A 128 -11.35 0.39 15.24
C GLN A 128 -12.74 0.60 15.85
N ALA A 129 -12.78 0.78 17.17
CA ALA A 129 -14.00 1.26 17.86
C ALA A 129 -14.36 2.67 17.39
N TRP A 130 -15.59 2.83 16.91
CA TRP A 130 -16.15 4.07 16.39
C TRP A 130 -17.65 4.13 16.68
N ASP A 131 -18.25 5.31 16.64
CA ASP A 131 -19.69 5.53 16.80
C ASP A 131 -20.30 5.95 15.45
N PRO A 132 -21.40 5.34 14.97
CA PRO A 132 -22.23 4.33 15.63
C PRO A 132 -21.71 2.87 15.50
N LEU A 133 -20.84 2.56 14.55
CA LEU A 133 -20.37 1.20 14.28
C LEU A 133 -18.85 1.19 14.11
N PRO A 134 -18.15 0.06 14.36
CA PRO A 134 -16.72 -0.05 14.17
C PRO A 134 -16.27 0.36 12.77
N ARG A 135 -14.97 0.66 12.62
CA ARG A 135 -14.31 0.94 11.35
C ARG A 135 -13.22 -0.08 11.04
N ASN A 136 -13.05 -0.38 9.78
CA ASN A 136 -11.86 -1.05 9.26
C ASN A 136 -10.78 0.00 9.08
N ALA A 137 -9.73 -0.03 9.91
CA ALA A 137 -8.76 1.05 9.98
C ALA A 137 -7.31 0.60 9.90
N VAL A 138 -6.43 1.52 9.53
CA VAL A 138 -4.98 1.41 9.65
C VAL A 138 -4.41 2.65 10.32
N THR A 139 -3.59 2.47 11.35
CA THR A 139 -2.82 3.55 11.97
C THR A 139 -1.36 3.42 11.59
N LEU A 140 -0.76 4.52 11.12
CA LEU A 140 0.67 4.62 10.86
C LEU A 140 1.33 5.35 12.04
N PHE A 141 2.24 4.67 12.73
CA PHE A 141 3.15 5.25 13.70
C PHE A 141 4.51 5.50 13.04
N ASP A 142 5.08 6.68 13.26
CA ASP A 142 6.44 6.98 12.81
C ASP A 142 7.50 6.29 13.68
N ARG A 143 8.75 6.38 13.29
CA ARG A 143 9.89 5.78 14.01
C ARG A 143 10.16 6.37 15.40
N HIS A 144 9.46 7.44 15.79
CA HIS A 144 9.48 8.04 17.12
C HIS A 144 8.29 7.62 17.97
N GLY A 145 7.39 6.77 17.43
CA GLY A 145 6.17 6.31 18.06
C GLY A 145 5.01 7.30 18.01
N LYS A 146 5.13 8.37 17.21
CA LYS A 146 4.06 9.33 17.01
C LYS A 146 3.08 8.82 15.95
N GLU A 147 1.79 8.97 16.19
CA GLU A 147 0.76 8.75 15.16
C GLU A 147 0.89 9.79 14.05
N VAL A 148 1.07 9.31 12.82
CA VAL A 148 1.09 10.13 11.61
C VAL A 148 -0.34 10.37 11.12
N PHE A 149 -1.12 9.30 11.03
CA PHE A 149 -2.56 9.32 10.76
C PHE A 149 -3.19 7.99 11.17
N THR A 150 -4.51 8.03 11.37
CA THR A 150 -5.38 6.85 11.36
C THR A 150 -6.35 7.00 10.17
N TYR A 151 -6.29 6.05 9.24
CA TYR A 151 -7.15 5.99 8.07
C TYR A 151 -8.18 4.89 8.24
N ALA A 152 -9.46 5.21 8.06
CA ALA A 152 -10.54 4.23 7.95
C ALA A 152 -10.91 4.03 6.48
N LYS A 153 -11.19 2.78 6.11
CA LYS A 153 -11.56 2.38 4.75
C LYS A 153 -12.77 3.15 4.24
N VAL A 154 -12.59 3.92 3.17
CA VAL A 154 -13.66 4.75 2.59
C VAL A 154 -14.62 3.89 1.78
N HIS A 155 -14.08 2.98 0.96
CA HIS A 155 -14.92 2.07 0.16
C HIS A 155 -15.01 0.71 0.86
N THR A 156 -15.96 0.59 1.76
CA THR A 156 -16.28 -0.67 2.42
C THR A 156 -16.85 -1.67 1.42
N SER A 157 -16.61 -2.97 1.67
CA SER A 157 -17.14 -4.04 0.82
C SER A 157 -18.62 -4.29 1.12
N ASP A 158 -19.46 -3.28 0.90
CA ASP A 158 -20.87 -3.23 1.30
C ASP A 158 -21.74 -4.34 0.70
N PHE A 159 -21.24 -5.07 -0.28
CA PHE A 159 -21.89 -6.27 -0.83
C PHE A 159 -21.68 -7.53 0.06
N LYS A 160 -21.09 -7.38 1.25
CA LYS A 160 -20.89 -8.43 2.26
C LYS A 160 -21.38 -7.96 3.63
N PRO A 161 -22.04 -8.83 4.42
CA PRO A 161 -22.58 -8.44 5.73
C PRO A 161 -21.56 -7.81 6.66
N LEU A 162 -20.32 -8.30 6.66
CA LEU A 162 -19.26 -7.80 7.53
C LEU A 162 -19.09 -6.28 7.42
N GLU A 163 -18.74 -5.80 6.25
CA GLU A 163 -18.41 -4.38 6.07
C GLU A 163 -19.64 -3.50 5.86
N THR A 164 -20.80 -4.07 5.44
CA THR A 164 -22.10 -3.38 5.54
C THR A 164 -22.42 -2.98 6.98
N SER A 165 -21.91 -3.75 7.96
CA SER A 165 -22.11 -3.51 9.40
C SER A 165 -20.99 -2.68 10.04
N MET A 166 -20.24 -1.92 9.24
CA MET A 166 -19.17 -1.03 9.69
C MET A 166 -19.39 0.40 9.19
N THR A 167 -18.83 1.38 9.87
CA THR A 167 -18.86 2.79 9.44
C THR A 167 -17.74 3.04 8.42
N PRO A 168 -18.03 3.51 7.21
CA PRO A 168 -17.01 3.93 6.24
C PRO A 168 -16.14 5.08 6.74
N GLY A 169 -14.94 5.22 6.18
CA GLY A 169 -14.10 6.39 6.36
C GLY A 169 -14.66 7.62 5.62
N GLU A 170 -14.28 8.81 6.07
CA GLU A 170 -14.81 10.08 5.53
C GLU A 170 -13.87 10.77 4.55
N ASP A 171 -12.56 10.47 4.58
CA ASP A 171 -11.55 11.13 3.76
C ASP A 171 -10.30 10.25 3.60
N PHE A 172 -9.44 10.62 2.66
CA PHE A 172 -8.13 10.04 2.44
C PHE A 172 -7.04 10.90 3.08
N TYR A 173 -6.09 10.29 3.77
CA TYR A 173 -5.05 11.00 4.51
C TYR A 173 -3.67 10.75 3.90
N VAL A 174 -2.86 11.81 3.88
CA VAL A 174 -1.43 11.76 3.59
C VAL A 174 -0.70 12.47 4.71
N GLY A 175 0.30 11.83 5.28
CA GLY A 175 1.15 12.41 6.31
C GLY A 175 2.62 12.37 5.92
N GLU A 176 3.37 13.34 6.44
CA GLU A 176 4.81 13.32 6.33
C GLU A 176 5.38 12.34 7.34
N LEU A 177 6.10 11.34 6.84
CA LEU A 177 6.80 10.35 7.63
C LEU A 177 8.29 10.70 7.69
N ASP A 178 8.81 10.88 8.90
CA ASP A 178 10.26 10.97 9.11
C ASP A 178 10.88 9.57 8.98
N THR A 179 11.86 9.46 8.07
CA THR A 179 12.58 8.21 7.80
C THR A 179 14.09 8.44 7.82
N ARG A 180 14.88 7.36 7.87
CA ARG A 180 16.35 7.44 7.79
C ARG A 180 16.86 8.04 6.47
N VAL A 181 16.02 8.07 5.44
CA VAL A 181 16.36 8.62 4.12
C VAL A 181 15.74 10.00 3.88
N GLY A 182 15.24 10.65 4.93
CA GLY A 182 14.56 11.93 4.91
C GLY A 182 13.03 11.82 4.91
N PRO A 183 12.32 12.96 4.81
CA PRO A 183 10.86 12.98 4.85
C PRO A 183 10.25 12.35 3.61
N VAL A 184 9.18 11.57 3.81
CA VAL A 184 8.41 10.87 2.78
C VAL A 184 6.92 11.14 2.99
N GLN A 185 6.20 11.49 1.93
CA GLN A 185 4.75 11.65 1.98
C GLN A 185 4.07 10.29 1.81
N VAL A 186 3.44 9.80 2.87
CA VAL A 186 2.83 8.47 2.91
C VAL A 186 1.31 8.59 3.05
N GLY A 187 0.58 7.88 2.19
CA GLY A 187 -0.87 7.72 2.29
C GLY A 187 -1.25 6.26 2.50
N ALA A 188 -2.53 6.01 2.79
CA ALA A 188 -3.05 4.65 2.87
C ALA A 188 -4.37 4.52 2.12
N MET A 189 -4.60 3.32 1.58
CA MET A 189 -5.89 2.81 1.12
C MET A 189 -6.02 1.37 1.60
N ILE A 190 -7.25 0.86 1.82
CA ILE A 190 -7.45 -0.49 2.35
C ILE A 190 -8.20 -1.32 1.32
N CYS A 191 -7.60 -2.44 0.87
CA CYS A 191 -8.22 -3.52 0.09
C CYS A 191 -9.12 -3.00 -1.05
N PHE A 192 -10.44 -2.95 -0.86
CA PHE A 192 -11.45 -2.58 -1.86
C PHE A 192 -11.34 -1.12 -2.34
N ASP A 193 -10.69 -0.23 -1.59
CA ASP A 193 -10.39 1.13 -2.05
C ASP A 193 -9.65 1.14 -3.39
N ARG A 194 -8.82 0.12 -3.68
CA ARG A 194 -8.09 0.05 -4.95
C ARG A 194 -8.99 -0.13 -6.16
N GLU A 195 -10.22 -0.69 -5.99
CA GLU A 195 -11.16 -0.85 -7.10
C GLU A 195 -11.60 0.52 -7.66
N GLN A 196 -11.62 1.53 -6.80
CA GLN A 196 -11.96 2.90 -7.16
C GLN A 196 -10.68 3.68 -7.51
N PRO A 197 -10.47 4.05 -8.80
CA PRO A 197 -9.26 4.77 -9.22
C PRO A 197 -9.11 6.13 -8.52
N GLU A 198 -10.21 6.71 -8.04
CA GLU A 198 -10.24 7.95 -7.29
C GLU A 198 -9.42 7.89 -6.00
N SER A 199 -9.42 6.75 -5.30
CA SER A 199 -8.69 6.56 -4.04
C SER A 199 -7.21 6.91 -4.18
N ALA A 200 -6.51 6.22 -5.09
CA ALA A 200 -5.09 6.47 -5.33
C ALA A 200 -4.87 7.86 -5.97
N ARG A 201 -5.84 8.34 -6.78
CA ARG A 201 -5.78 9.67 -7.39
C ARG A 201 -5.86 10.78 -6.35
N ILE A 202 -6.75 10.68 -5.38
CA ILE A 202 -6.87 11.66 -4.28
C ILE A 202 -5.59 11.65 -3.44
N LEU A 203 -5.07 10.48 -3.08
CA LEU A 203 -3.82 10.37 -2.34
C LEU A 203 -2.65 11.03 -3.08
N MET A 204 -2.51 10.79 -4.39
CA MET A 204 -1.50 11.46 -5.22
C MET A 204 -1.68 12.99 -5.23
N LEU A 205 -2.92 13.47 -5.35
CA LEU A 205 -3.22 14.91 -5.35
C LEU A 205 -2.93 15.56 -3.99
N LYS A 206 -3.07 14.81 -2.89
CA LYS A 206 -2.65 15.22 -1.54
C LYS A 206 -1.13 15.10 -1.33
N GLY A 207 -0.38 14.61 -2.32
CA GLY A 207 1.09 14.58 -2.31
C GLY A 207 1.73 13.23 -2.02
N ALA A 208 0.97 12.17 -1.78
CA ALA A 208 1.53 10.85 -1.45
C ALA A 208 2.62 10.42 -2.45
N GLU A 209 3.76 10.00 -1.93
CA GLU A 209 4.86 9.37 -2.66
C GLU A 209 4.74 7.85 -2.60
N VAL A 210 4.28 7.35 -1.45
CA VAL A 210 4.05 5.93 -1.18
C VAL A 210 2.63 5.74 -0.67
N ILE A 211 1.93 4.73 -1.18
CA ILE A 211 0.61 4.31 -0.70
C ILE A 211 0.76 2.92 -0.07
N LEU A 212 0.46 2.82 1.23
CA LEU A 212 0.40 1.58 1.98
C LEU A 212 -0.99 0.98 1.85
N THR A 213 -1.07 -0.32 1.55
CA THR A 213 -2.37 -0.99 1.35
C THR A 213 -2.47 -2.27 2.17
N PRO A 214 -3.00 -2.21 3.39
CA PRO A 214 -3.52 -3.40 4.06
C PRO A 214 -4.59 -4.08 3.20
N ASN A 215 -4.52 -5.42 3.02
CA ASN A 215 -5.41 -6.13 2.11
C ASN A 215 -5.84 -7.48 2.70
N CYS A 216 -7.05 -7.91 2.31
CA CYS A 216 -7.57 -9.24 2.61
C CYS A 216 -8.50 -9.73 1.49
N CYS A 217 -7.93 -10.23 0.41
CA CYS A 217 -8.71 -10.88 -0.65
C CYS A 217 -7.86 -11.86 -1.46
N GLY A 218 -8.53 -12.77 -2.17
CA GLY A 218 -7.88 -13.55 -3.22
C GLY A 218 -7.44 -12.64 -4.36
N LEU A 219 -6.18 -12.75 -4.75
CA LEU A 219 -5.57 -11.95 -5.81
C LEU A 219 -5.44 -12.78 -7.08
N ASP A 220 -6.10 -12.35 -8.13
CA ASP A 220 -5.92 -12.80 -9.49
C ASP A 220 -5.07 -11.79 -10.29
N ASP A 221 -4.76 -12.11 -11.54
CA ASP A 221 -3.95 -11.25 -12.40
C ASP A 221 -4.57 -9.85 -12.57
N ILE A 222 -5.90 -9.75 -12.62
CA ILE A 222 -6.58 -8.45 -12.79
C ILE A 222 -6.38 -7.58 -11.56
N ARG A 223 -6.56 -8.14 -10.35
CA ARG A 223 -6.36 -7.43 -9.09
C ARG A 223 -4.91 -7.02 -8.87
N LEU A 224 -3.96 -7.88 -9.23
CA LEU A 224 -2.54 -7.52 -9.22
C LEU A 224 -2.24 -6.37 -10.19
N GLN A 225 -2.82 -6.40 -11.41
CA GLN A 225 -2.68 -5.30 -12.36
C GLN A 225 -3.34 -4.00 -11.86
N GLN A 226 -4.43 -4.05 -11.09
CA GLN A 226 -5.00 -2.84 -10.50
C GLN A 226 -3.97 -2.12 -9.62
N PHE A 227 -3.27 -2.79 -8.70
CA PHE A 227 -2.21 -2.18 -7.88
C PHE A 227 -1.11 -1.57 -8.75
N ARG A 228 -0.68 -2.29 -9.79
CA ARG A 228 0.31 -1.81 -10.75
C ARG A 228 -0.13 -0.53 -11.45
N ILE A 229 -1.38 -0.50 -11.94
CA ILE A 229 -1.91 0.68 -12.64
C ILE A 229 -2.10 1.85 -11.69
N ARG A 230 -2.55 1.63 -10.43
CA ARG A 230 -2.61 2.70 -9.42
C ARG A 230 -1.25 3.35 -9.20
N ALA A 231 -0.16 2.57 -9.22
CA ALA A 231 1.19 3.12 -9.14
C ALA A 231 1.55 3.97 -10.37
N VAL A 232 1.35 3.44 -11.57
CA VAL A 232 1.75 4.09 -12.84
C VAL A 232 0.97 5.36 -13.11
N GLU A 233 -0.35 5.28 -13.09
CA GLU A 233 -1.22 6.41 -13.47
C GLU A 233 -1.15 7.60 -12.49
N ASN A 234 -0.72 7.33 -11.24
CA ASN A 234 -0.56 8.33 -10.20
C ASN A 234 0.89 8.69 -9.92
N GLN A 235 1.86 8.01 -10.54
CA GLN A 235 3.29 8.21 -10.29
C GLN A 235 3.61 8.15 -8.80
N VAL A 236 3.19 7.05 -8.16
CA VAL A 236 3.42 6.73 -6.74
C VAL A 236 4.00 5.33 -6.62
N CYS A 237 4.66 5.05 -5.50
CA CYS A 237 4.94 3.68 -5.10
C CYS A 237 3.72 3.10 -4.38
N VAL A 238 3.40 1.83 -4.63
CA VAL A 238 2.31 1.12 -3.94
C VAL A 238 2.90 -0.12 -3.26
N ALA A 239 2.64 -0.28 -1.97
CA ALA A 239 3.04 -1.44 -1.17
C ALA A 239 1.79 -2.07 -0.54
N MET A 240 1.54 -3.36 -0.79
CA MET A 240 0.34 -4.07 -0.36
C MET A 240 0.72 -5.33 0.41
N ALA A 241 0.18 -5.50 1.62
CA ALA A 241 0.31 -6.70 2.43
C ALA A 241 -1.02 -7.47 2.49
N ASN A 242 -0.98 -8.77 2.20
CA ASN A 242 -2.13 -9.67 2.15
C ASN A 242 -1.93 -10.85 3.10
N TYR A 243 -2.97 -11.65 3.29
CA TYR A 243 -2.93 -12.89 4.04
C TYR A 243 -2.43 -14.05 3.17
N PRO A 244 -1.60 -14.96 3.71
CA PRO A 244 -1.14 -16.16 3.01
C PRO A 244 -2.24 -17.23 2.93
N ARG A 245 -1.92 -18.37 2.36
CA ARG A 245 -2.71 -19.61 2.52
C ARG A 245 -2.68 -20.08 3.97
N PRO A 246 -3.75 -20.74 4.43
CA PRO A 246 -4.96 -21.12 3.67
C PRO A 246 -6.05 -20.05 3.62
N TYR A 247 -5.88 -18.91 4.33
CA TYR A 247 -6.95 -17.93 4.48
C TYR A 247 -7.21 -17.13 3.18
N GLN A 248 -6.15 -16.60 2.57
CA GLN A 248 -6.17 -16.01 1.23
C GLN A 248 -5.14 -16.74 0.35
N ASN A 249 -4.65 -16.12 -0.72
CA ASN A 249 -3.68 -16.74 -1.60
C ASN A 249 -2.32 -16.00 -1.63
N GLY A 250 -1.97 -15.26 -0.60
CA GLY A 250 -0.70 -14.55 -0.52
C GLY A 250 -0.60 -13.41 -1.53
N HIS A 251 0.51 -13.38 -2.26
CA HIS A 251 0.81 -12.43 -3.32
C HIS A 251 0.87 -10.97 -2.83
N SER A 252 1.34 -10.75 -1.58
CA SER A 252 1.73 -9.40 -1.16
C SER A 252 2.68 -8.82 -2.18
N VAL A 253 2.46 -7.57 -2.62
CA VAL A 253 3.17 -7.03 -3.77
C VAL A 253 3.49 -5.55 -3.61
N ALA A 254 4.58 -5.12 -4.20
CA ALA A 254 4.94 -3.73 -4.29
C ALA A 254 5.33 -3.34 -5.73
N TYR A 255 4.84 -2.18 -6.16
CA TYR A 255 5.14 -1.60 -7.47
C TYR A 255 5.70 -0.18 -7.31
N ASN A 256 6.75 0.13 -8.06
CA ASN A 256 7.24 1.50 -8.16
C ASN A 256 6.37 2.35 -9.10
N GLU A 257 6.68 3.63 -9.24
CA GLU A 257 5.97 4.60 -10.08
C GLU A 257 6.02 4.29 -11.59
N ARG A 258 6.81 3.31 -12.01
CA ARG A 258 6.85 2.78 -13.40
C ARG A 258 6.01 1.52 -13.55
N GLY A 259 5.46 0.99 -12.46
CA GLY A 259 4.77 -0.28 -12.43
C GLY A 259 5.73 -1.49 -12.52
N GLU A 260 7.00 -1.29 -12.20
CA GLU A 260 7.95 -2.38 -12.03
C GLU A 260 7.67 -3.05 -10.69
N CYS A 261 7.61 -4.39 -10.71
CA CYS A 261 7.39 -5.18 -9.50
C CYS A 261 8.68 -5.20 -8.67
N MET A 262 8.64 -4.58 -7.50
CA MET A 262 9.78 -4.51 -6.58
C MET A 262 9.92 -5.78 -5.76
N VAL A 263 8.78 -6.37 -5.40
CA VAL A 263 8.66 -7.68 -4.74
C VAL A 263 7.26 -8.22 -4.97
N MET A 264 7.14 -9.52 -5.12
CA MET A 264 5.89 -10.26 -5.09
C MET A 264 6.11 -11.51 -4.24
N ALA A 265 5.31 -11.64 -3.20
CA ALA A 265 5.30 -12.81 -2.35
C ALA A 265 4.71 -14.02 -3.09
N ASP A 266 5.11 -15.21 -2.68
CA ASP A 266 4.39 -16.44 -2.98
C ASP A 266 3.11 -16.58 -2.12
N GLU A 267 2.59 -17.79 -1.97
CA GLU A 267 1.38 -18.06 -1.19
C GLU A 267 1.65 -18.30 0.31
N ASP A 268 2.91 -18.44 0.70
CA ASP A 268 3.33 -18.82 2.05
C ASP A 268 3.48 -17.61 2.99
N GLU A 269 3.50 -17.90 4.30
CA GLU A 269 3.80 -16.91 5.31
C GLU A 269 5.23 -16.41 5.20
N GLY A 270 5.43 -15.08 5.26
CA GLY A 270 6.76 -14.51 5.22
C GLY A 270 6.82 -13.00 5.38
N LEU A 271 8.06 -12.52 5.44
CA LEU A 271 8.42 -11.11 5.36
C LEU A 271 9.00 -10.84 3.97
N TYR A 272 8.43 -9.90 3.24
CA TYR A 272 8.83 -9.59 1.87
C TYR A 272 9.25 -8.12 1.77
N MET A 273 10.51 -7.88 1.44
CA MET A 273 11.10 -6.55 1.45
C MET A 273 10.98 -5.87 0.08
N ALA A 274 10.25 -4.76 0.02
CA ALA A 274 10.23 -3.86 -1.14
C ALA A 274 11.25 -2.72 -0.95
N THR A 275 11.86 -2.27 -2.05
CA THR A 275 12.83 -1.19 -2.06
C THR A 275 12.44 -0.16 -3.11
N PHE A 276 12.29 1.12 -2.71
CA PHE A 276 11.89 2.22 -3.58
C PHE A 276 12.96 3.30 -3.66
N ASP A 277 13.36 3.69 -4.88
CA ASP A 277 14.22 4.84 -5.14
C ASP A 277 13.38 6.12 -5.20
N LEU A 278 13.33 6.86 -4.08
CA LEU A 278 12.54 8.09 -3.96
C LEU A 278 13.11 9.23 -4.80
N ASP A 279 14.40 9.24 -5.06
CA ASP A 279 15.01 10.25 -5.93
C ASP A 279 14.57 10.05 -7.38
N GLU A 280 14.48 8.79 -7.84
CA GLU A 280 13.93 8.47 -9.17
C GLU A 280 12.45 8.84 -9.26
N LEU A 281 11.63 8.45 -8.26
CA LEU A 281 10.23 8.84 -8.17
C LEU A 281 10.06 10.37 -8.31
N ARG A 282 10.80 11.14 -7.49
CA ARG A 282 10.74 12.60 -7.45
C ARG A 282 11.21 13.23 -8.77
N ARG A 283 12.30 12.69 -9.36
CA ARG A 283 12.80 13.11 -10.66
C ARG A 283 11.79 12.85 -11.77
N ARG A 284 11.17 11.66 -11.77
CA ARG A 284 10.16 11.27 -12.75
C ARG A 284 8.92 12.15 -12.66
N ARG A 285 8.39 12.41 -11.48
CA ARG A 285 7.24 13.31 -11.28
C ARG A 285 7.45 14.70 -11.89
N ARG A 286 8.65 15.24 -11.82
CA ARG A 286 8.97 16.55 -12.40
C ARG A 286 8.98 16.59 -13.93
N ARG A 287 9.10 15.42 -14.59
CA ARG A 287 9.25 15.32 -16.05
C ARG A 287 8.15 14.53 -16.75
N SER A 288 7.34 13.83 -15.98
CA SER A 288 6.32 12.92 -16.51
C SER A 288 5.13 13.68 -17.09
N ILE A 289 4.54 13.10 -18.12
CA ILE A 289 3.23 13.50 -18.65
C ILE A 289 2.06 12.87 -17.87
N TRP A 290 2.35 11.93 -16.97
CA TRP A 290 1.39 11.21 -16.15
C TRP A 290 1.06 11.94 -14.84
N GLY A 291 0.24 11.32 -14.02
CA GLY A 291 -0.16 11.88 -12.72
C GLY A 291 -1.05 13.12 -12.91
N ASN A 292 -0.61 14.27 -12.41
CA ASN A 292 -1.39 15.50 -12.43
C ASN A 292 -1.03 16.48 -13.59
N ALA A 293 -0.04 16.15 -14.43
CA ALA A 293 0.59 17.09 -15.34
C ALA A 293 -0.36 17.78 -16.34
N TYR A 294 -1.30 17.03 -16.93
CA TYR A 294 -2.22 17.54 -17.96
C TYR A 294 -3.70 17.30 -17.63
N ARG A 295 -4.03 17.11 -16.35
CA ARG A 295 -5.42 16.94 -15.91
C ARG A 295 -6.25 18.21 -16.17
N ARG A 296 -7.55 18.03 -16.40
CA ARG A 296 -8.53 19.10 -16.61
C ARG A 296 -9.65 19.02 -15.57
N PRO A 297 -9.39 19.30 -14.26
CA PRO A 297 -10.34 19.08 -13.17
C PRO A 297 -11.70 19.76 -13.39
N HIS A 298 -11.71 20.94 -14.05
CA HIS A 298 -12.92 21.67 -14.37
C HIS A 298 -13.89 20.94 -15.31
N ARG A 299 -13.48 19.78 -15.87
CA ARG A 299 -14.32 18.91 -16.71
C ARG A 299 -14.82 17.67 -15.98
N TYR A 300 -14.43 17.46 -14.72
CA TYR A 300 -14.69 16.21 -13.99
C TYR A 300 -15.87 16.32 -13.02
N GLY A 301 -16.74 17.33 -13.14
CA GLY A 301 -17.88 17.50 -12.24
C GLY A 301 -18.80 16.28 -12.13
N ILE A 302 -18.88 15.48 -13.20
CA ILE A 302 -19.66 14.22 -13.21
C ILE A 302 -19.17 13.20 -12.16
N LEU A 303 -17.88 13.24 -11.76
CA LEU A 303 -17.34 12.31 -10.77
C LEU A 303 -17.85 12.58 -9.35
N VAL A 304 -18.39 13.76 -9.10
CA VAL A 304 -18.95 14.17 -7.81
C VAL A 304 -20.46 14.40 -7.87
N ASP A 305 -21.09 14.00 -8.97
CA ASP A 305 -22.53 14.11 -9.17
C ASP A 305 -23.22 12.85 -8.61
N THR A 306 -23.93 13.01 -7.51
CA THR A 306 -24.66 11.93 -6.81
C THR A 306 -26.07 11.68 -7.38
N GLY A 307 -26.48 12.38 -8.47
CA GLY A 307 -27.77 12.19 -9.09
C GLY A 307 -27.99 10.76 -9.60
N GLU A 308 -29.21 10.24 -9.41
CA GLU A 308 -29.63 8.92 -9.92
C GLU A 308 -29.65 8.87 -11.44
N ARG A 309 -28.49 8.66 -12.04
CA ARG A 309 -28.35 8.57 -13.50
C ARG A 309 -28.44 7.16 -14.03
N ASP A 310 -28.42 6.17 -13.15
CA ASP A 310 -28.16 4.81 -13.57
C ASP A 310 -29.06 3.77 -12.89
N ALA A 311 -30.33 3.76 -13.28
CA ALA A 311 -31.27 2.71 -12.85
C ALA A 311 -30.79 1.28 -13.20
N VAL A 312 -29.84 1.14 -14.15
CA VAL A 312 -29.26 -0.15 -14.54
C VAL A 312 -28.34 -0.68 -13.44
N TRP A 313 -27.76 0.18 -12.63
CA TRP A 313 -26.77 -0.15 -11.60
C TRP A 313 -27.36 -0.29 -10.19
N GLN A 314 -28.61 -0.69 -10.07
CA GLN A 314 -29.17 -0.98 -8.76
C GLN A 314 -28.29 -2.00 -8.02
N ARG A 315 -27.84 -1.62 -6.83
CA ARG A 315 -26.99 -2.44 -5.98
C ARG A 315 -27.77 -2.86 -4.75
N LYS A 316 -27.36 -3.99 -4.22
CA LYS A 316 -27.81 -4.47 -2.90
C LYS A 316 -26.61 -4.54 -1.98
N ASP A 317 -26.86 -4.22 -0.73
CA ASP A 317 -25.89 -4.42 0.36
C ASP A 317 -25.74 -5.91 0.72
N GLY A 318 -24.89 -6.19 1.70
CA GLY A 318 -24.62 -7.54 2.18
C GLY A 318 -25.82 -8.26 2.80
N TYR A 319 -26.89 -7.54 3.13
CA TYR A 319 -28.16 -8.06 3.64
C TYR A 319 -29.26 -8.10 2.58
N GLY A 320 -28.95 -7.81 1.33
CA GLY A 320 -29.89 -7.83 0.20
C GLY A 320 -30.80 -6.59 0.11
N GLN A 321 -30.55 -5.55 0.91
CA GLN A 321 -31.30 -4.30 0.86
C GLN A 321 -30.76 -3.38 -0.25
N PRO A 322 -31.57 -2.45 -0.79
CA PRO A 322 -31.08 -1.45 -1.72
C PRO A 322 -29.91 -0.65 -1.11
N TRP A 323 -28.82 -0.53 -1.87
CA TRP A 323 -27.65 0.24 -1.46
C TRP A 323 -27.64 1.61 -2.15
N THR A 324 -27.35 2.67 -1.40
CA THR A 324 -27.09 4.02 -1.92
C THR A 324 -25.84 4.59 -1.25
N ALA A 325 -25.08 5.41 -1.98
CA ALA A 325 -23.89 6.05 -1.42
C ALA A 325 -24.23 7.03 -0.28
N GLU A 326 -25.40 7.66 -0.32
CA GLU A 326 -25.87 8.62 0.67
C GLU A 326 -26.34 7.96 1.98
N GLY A 327 -26.66 6.67 1.92
CA GLY A 327 -27.07 5.88 3.09
C GLY A 327 -25.89 5.29 3.89
N ARG A 328 -24.66 5.65 3.58
CA ARG A 328 -23.45 5.09 4.18
C ARG A 328 -22.55 6.15 4.80
#